data_f7566f6b31d71f8769b7ee197a1eae9d
#
_entry.id   f7566f6b31d71f8769b7ee197a1eae9d
#
_cell.length_a   1.000
_cell.length_b   1.000
_cell.length_c   1.000
_cell.angle_alpha   90.00
_cell.angle_beta   90.00
_cell.angle_gamma   90.00
#
_symmetry.space_group_name_H-M   'P 1'
#
loop_
_entity.id
_entity.type
_entity.pdbx_description
1 polymer ?
#
loop_
_entity_poly.entity_id
_entity_poly.type
_entity_poly.pdbx_seq_one_letter_code
_entity_poly.pdbx_strand_id
1 'polypeptide(L)'
;MTEQEQGDRRAVFREYVDAVGLHGMAGAEAAGLQASEWYALSRITLAGGLTSGELAVGTGLTTGATTRLIDRLERAGYVRRTADPADRRKVVVEAVPDALSGVEAAVGPARKRIGEVLAGYTPDQLDLLFDYFSRAAPAFREATEEIRASTQERKGGR
;
A
#
# COMPACT_ATOMS: atom_id res chain seq x y z
N MET A 1 26.60 20.55 5.53
CA MET A 1 26.12 19.67 4.43
C MET A 1 26.25 20.43 3.13
N THR A 2 27.07 19.94 2.23
CA THR A 2 27.36 20.55 0.93
C THR A 2 26.21 20.28 -0.06
N GLU A 3 26.10 21.08 -1.14
CA GLU A 3 25.13 20.82 -2.21
C GLU A 3 25.30 19.44 -2.85
N GLN A 4 26.55 18.98 -2.98
CA GLN A 4 26.89 17.67 -3.50
C GLN A 4 26.33 16.55 -2.61
N GLU A 5 26.55 16.61 -1.29
CA GLU A 5 26.02 15.63 -0.33
C GLU A 5 24.48 15.59 -0.33
N GLN A 6 23.82 16.72 -0.53
CA GLN A 6 22.38 16.78 -0.69
C GLN A 6 21.89 16.14 -2.00
N GLY A 7 22.62 16.36 -3.09
CA GLY A 7 22.37 15.73 -4.38
C GLY A 7 22.43 14.21 -4.31
N ASP A 8 23.52 13.71 -3.70
CA ASP A 8 23.75 12.27 -3.57
C ASP A 8 22.67 11.58 -2.71
N ARG A 9 22.25 12.20 -1.59
CA ARG A 9 21.14 11.68 -0.76
C ARG A 9 19.79 11.66 -1.48
N ARG A 10 19.52 12.68 -2.31
CA ARG A 10 18.29 12.71 -3.14
C ARG A 10 18.30 11.60 -4.19
N ALA A 11 19.44 11.33 -4.79
CA ALA A 11 19.59 10.25 -5.77
C ALA A 11 19.33 8.88 -5.12
N VAL A 12 19.96 8.61 -3.98
CA VAL A 12 19.75 7.37 -3.21
C VAL A 12 18.28 7.20 -2.80
N PHE A 13 17.64 8.26 -2.31
CA PHE A 13 16.23 8.22 -1.93
C PHE A 13 15.32 7.93 -3.13
N ARG A 14 15.58 8.58 -4.28
CA ARG A 14 14.82 8.33 -5.52
C ARG A 14 14.96 6.89 -5.98
N GLU A 15 16.18 6.38 -6.04
CA GLU A 15 16.47 4.99 -6.43
C GLU A 15 15.72 4.00 -5.51
N TYR A 16 15.71 4.24 -4.20
CA TYR A 16 14.96 3.43 -3.25
C TYR A 16 13.46 3.44 -3.55
N VAL A 17 12.86 4.62 -3.72
CA VAL A 17 11.42 4.75 -4.01
C VAL A 17 11.06 4.10 -5.34
N ASP A 18 11.88 4.26 -6.36
CA ASP A 18 11.69 3.63 -7.67
C ASP A 18 11.76 2.09 -7.57
N ALA A 19 12.72 1.56 -6.81
CA ALA A 19 12.86 0.11 -6.59
C ALA A 19 11.66 -0.47 -5.82
N VAL A 20 11.16 0.22 -4.79
CA VAL A 20 9.94 -0.16 -4.05
C VAL A 20 8.72 -0.14 -4.97
N GLY A 21 8.58 0.91 -5.81
CA GLY A 21 7.50 1.01 -6.78
C GLY A 21 7.52 -0.13 -7.80
N LEU A 22 8.68 -0.41 -8.37
CA LEU A 22 8.86 -1.51 -9.32
C LEU A 22 8.54 -2.87 -8.69
N HIS A 23 8.98 -3.09 -7.45
CA HIS A 23 8.65 -4.31 -6.71
C HIS A 23 7.13 -4.46 -6.49
N GLY A 24 6.45 -3.37 -6.13
CA GLY A 24 4.99 -3.38 -5.99
C GLY A 24 4.26 -3.70 -7.31
N MET A 25 4.75 -3.19 -8.44
CA MET A 25 4.22 -3.51 -9.78
C MET A 25 4.40 -5.00 -10.11
N ALA A 26 5.59 -5.54 -9.88
CA ALA A 26 5.88 -6.97 -10.10
C ALA A 26 5.02 -7.87 -9.19
N GLY A 27 4.79 -7.48 -7.94
CA GLY A 27 3.89 -8.19 -7.03
C GLY A 27 2.43 -8.20 -7.52
N ALA A 28 1.95 -7.07 -8.02
CA ALA A 28 0.61 -6.96 -8.60
C ALA A 28 0.46 -7.86 -9.83
N GLU A 29 1.44 -7.85 -10.73
CA GLU A 29 1.49 -8.70 -11.92
C GLU A 29 1.50 -10.20 -11.56
N ALA A 30 2.34 -10.59 -10.61
CA ALA A 30 2.42 -11.97 -10.12
C ALA A 30 1.11 -12.46 -9.49
N ALA A 31 0.35 -11.56 -8.85
CA ALA A 31 -0.97 -11.84 -8.30
C ALA A 31 -2.10 -11.75 -9.34
N GLY A 32 -1.84 -11.35 -10.58
CA GLY A 32 -2.87 -11.10 -11.60
C GLY A 32 -3.78 -9.91 -11.25
N LEU A 33 -3.29 -8.96 -10.48
CA LEU A 33 -4.03 -7.80 -9.98
C LEU A 33 -3.60 -6.50 -10.65
N GLN A 34 -4.52 -5.56 -10.75
CA GLN A 34 -4.17 -4.19 -11.09
C GLN A 34 -3.50 -3.49 -9.89
N ALA A 35 -2.73 -2.43 -10.14
CA ALA A 35 -2.03 -1.69 -9.09
C ALA A 35 -2.96 -1.19 -7.97
N SER A 36 -4.17 -0.73 -8.32
CA SER A 36 -5.18 -0.30 -7.34
C SER A 36 -5.73 -1.45 -6.49
N GLU A 37 -5.88 -2.63 -7.09
CA GLU A 37 -6.33 -3.85 -6.40
C GLU A 37 -5.24 -4.38 -5.46
N TRP A 38 -4.00 -4.39 -5.93
CA TRP A 38 -2.83 -4.74 -5.13
C TRP A 38 -2.70 -3.83 -3.90
N TYR A 39 -2.80 -2.51 -4.10
CA TYR A 39 -2.75 -1.55 -3.00
C TYR A 39 -3.89 -1.76 -2.00
N ALA A 40 -5.11 -1.96 -2.50
CA ALA A 40 -6.27 -2.22 -1.65
C ALA A 40 -6.12 -3.51 -0.84
N LEU A 41 -5.66 -4.60 -1.47
CA LEU A 41 -5.39 -5.87 -0.80
C LEU A 41 -4.34 -5.71 0.31
N SER A 42 -3.25 -5.00 0.03
CA SER A 42 -2.23 -4.66 1.02
C SER A 42 -2.81 -3.90 2.22
N ARG A 43 -3.68 -2.91 1.96
CA ARG A 43 -4.36 -2.14 3.01
C ARG A 43 -5.28 -3.00 3.87
N ILE A 44 -6.07 -3.87 3.25
CA ILE A 44 -6.98 -4.80 3.94
C ILE A 44 -6.18 -5.76 4.82
N THR A 45 -5.11 -6.34 4.28
CA THR A 45 -4.24 -7.28 5.00
C THR A 45 -3.58 -6.62 6.21
N LEU A 46 -3.05 -5.41 6.04
CA LEU A 46 -2.37 -4.67 7.11
C LEU A 46 -3.32 -4.29 8.24
N ALA A 47 -4.56 -3.93 7.92
CA ALA A 47 -5.57 -3.52 8.91
C ALA A 47 -6.30 -4.70 9.57
N GLY A 48 -6.16 -5.93 9.04
CA GLY A 48 -6.93 -7.09 9.48
C GLY A 48 -8.39 -7.10 9.00
N GLY A 49 -8.82 -6.06 8.29
CA GLY A 49 -10.16 -5.87 7.74
C GLY A 49 -10.50 -4.38 7.67
N LEU A 50 -11.26 -3.99 6.65
CA LEU A 50 -11.70 -2.61 6.43
C LEU A 50 -13.14 -2.59 5.92
N THR A 51 -13.91 -1.59 6.33
CA THR A 51 -15.18 -1.29 5.66
C THR A 51 -14.95 -0.72 4.26
N SER A 52 -15.96 -0.78 3.39
CA SER A 52 -15.89 -0.17 2.06
C SER A 52 -15.62 1.34 2.12
N GLY A 53 -16.14 2.02 3.16
CA GLY A 53 -15.89 3.45 3.38
C GLY A 53 -14.44 3.76 3.73
N GLU A 54 -13.85 3.01 4.68
CA GLU A 54 -12.44 3.15 5.06
C GLU A 54 -11.51 2.84 3.89
N LEU A 55 -11.86 1.82 3.08
CA LEU A 55 -11.10 1.48 1.89
C LEU A 55 -11.19 2.57 0.83
N ALA A 56 -12.37 3.19 0.64
CA ALA A 56 -12.56 4.31 -0.27
C ALA A 56 -11.68 5.50 0.12
N VAL A 57 -11.69 5.88 1.40
CA VAL A 57 -10.81 6.92 1.94
C VAL A 57 -9.33 6.55 1.71
N GLY A 58 -8.92 5.34 2.08
CA GLY A 58 -7.53 4.91 1.97
C GLY A 58 -7.01 4.80 0.53
N THR A 59 -7.90 4.52 -0.44
CA THR A 59 -7.55 4.42 -1.87
C THR A 59 -7.81 5.70 -2.66
N GLY A 60 -8.59 6.64 -2.11
CA GLY A 60 -9.04 7.84 -2.81
C GLY A 60 -9.98 7.54 -3.99
N LEU A 61 -10.65 6.40 -3.97
CA LEU A 61 -11.63 6.01 -4.98
C LEU A 61 -13.04 6.47 -4.58
N THR A 62 -13.89 6.69 -5.57
CA THR A 62 -15.33 6.90 -5.31
C THR A 62 -15.96 5.62 -4.74
N THR A 63 -17.07 5.74 -4.01
CA THR A 63 -17.80 4.60 -3.44
C THR A 63 -18.10 3.52 -4.49
N GLY A 64 -18.59 3.92 -5.67
CA GLY A 64 -18.89 2.96 -6.74
C GLY A 64 -17.65 2.28 -7.33
N ALA A 65 -16.50 2.99 -7.42
CA ALA A 65 -15.24 2.41 -7.86
C ALA A 65 -14.69 1.44 -6.81
N THR A 66 -14.79 1.79 -5.53
CA THR A 66 -14.39 0.92 -4.41
C THR A 66 -15.22 -0.36 -4.36
N THR A 67 -16.55 -0.26 -4.53
CA THR A 67 -17.41 -1.45 -4.59
C THR A 67 -16.96 -2.40 -5.71
N ARG A 68 -16.77 -1.87 -6.93
CA ARG A 68 -16.31 -2.69 -8.06
C ARG A 68 -14.92 -3.30 -7.83
N LEU A 69 -14.02 -2.58 -7.16
CA LEU A 69 -12.70 -3.10 -6.80
C LEU A 69 -12.83 -4.26 -5.81
N ILE A 70 -13.64 -4.11 -4.76
CA ILE A 70 -13.91 -5.18 -3.79
C ILE A 70 -14.53 -6.40 -4.48
N ASP A 71 -15.52 -6.20 -5.37
CA ASP A 71 -16.16 -7.29 -6.12
C ASP A 71 -15.17 -8.07 -7.00
N ARG A 72 -14.15 -7.39 -7.57
CA ARG A 72 -13.10 -8.06 -8.34
C ARG A 72 -12.17 -8.86 -7.45
N LEU A 73 -11.72 -8.29 -6.32
CA LEU A 73 -10.89 -8.99 -5.34
C LEU A 73 -11.61 -10.22 -4.76
N GLU A 74 -12.90 -10.10 -4.49
CA GLU A 74 -13.72 -11.20 -3.97
C GLU A 74 -13.92 -12.31 -5.00
N ARG A 75 -14.21 -11.96 -6.27
CA ARG A 75 -14.26 -12.93 -7.38
C ARG A 75 -12.93 -13.63 -7.64
N ALA A 76 -11.83 -12.93 -7.44
CA ALA A 76 -10.48 -13.52 -7.52
C ALA A 76 -10.11 -14.34 -6.28
N GLY A 77 -10.95 -14.37 -5.24
CA GLY A 77 -10.76 -15.14 -4.02
C GLY A 77 -9.82 -14.51 -2.99
N TYR A 78 -9.32 -13.30 -3.22
CA TYR A 78 -8.37 -12.63 -2.32
C TYR A 78 -9.01 -12.05 -1.06
N VAL A 79 -10.28 -11.68 -1.14
CA VAL A 79 -11.02 -11.10 -0.01
C VAL A 79 -12.39 -11.73 0.12
N ARG A 80 -13.00 -11.53 1.28
CA ARG A 80 -14.39 -11.88 1.57
C ARG A 80 -15.05 -10.76 2.37
N ARG A 81 -16.37 -10.64 2.24
CA ARG A 81 -17.18 -9.77 3.10
C ARG A 81 -17.66 -10.54 4.31
N THR A 82 -17.46 -9.98 5.51
CA THR A 82 -17.89 -10.56 6.80
C THR A 82 -18.62 -9.51 7.62
N ALA A 83 -19.41 -9.96 8.61
CA ALA A 83 -19.95 -9.05 9.61
C ALA A 83 -18.82 -8.61 10.57
N ASP A 84 -18.77 -7.32 10.92
CA ASP A 84 -17.82 -6.81 11.90
C ASP A 84 -18.07 -7.53 13.25
N PRO A 85 -17.04 -8.12 13.88
CA PRO A 85 -17.18 -8.77 15.17
C PRO A 85 -17.69 -7.86 16.30
N ALA A 86 -17.38 -6.55 16.21
CA ALA A 86 -17.79 -5.55 17.20
C ALA A 86 -19.17 -4.94 16.91
N ASP A 87 -19.58 -4.88 15.65
CA ASP A 87 -20.90 -4.37 15.23
C ASP A 87 -21.43 -5.14 14.01
N ARG A 88 -22.26 -6.14 14.24
CA ARG A 88 -22.84 -7.02 13.19
C ARG A 88 -23.64 -6.29 12.11
N ARG A 89 -23.96 -5.02 12.29
CA ARG A 89 -24.60 -4.18 11.27
C ARG A 89 -23.63 -3.64 10.24
N LYS A 90 -22.33 -3.69 10.54
CA LYS A 90 -21.27 -3.29 9.63
C LYS A 90 -20.74 -4.49 8.87
N VAL A 91 -20.41 -4.27 7.61
CA VAL A 91 -19.72 -5.25 6.75
C VAL A 91 -18.28 -4.79 6.60
N VAL A 92 -17.37 -5.69 6.93
CA VAL A 92 -15.93 -5.52 6.69
C VAL A 92 -15.46 -6.44 5.58
N VAL A 93 -14.45 -6.01 4.88
CA VAL A 93 -13.76 -6.76 3.85
C VAL A 93 -12.46 -7.27 4.47
N GLU A 94 -12.30 -8.58 4.53
CA GLU A 94 -11.13 -9.25 5.08
C GLU A 94 -10.36 -9.98 3.99
N ALA A 95 -9.05 -10.09 4.14
CA ALA A 95 -8.23 -10.92 3.28
C ALA A 95 -8.49 -12.42 3.58
N VAL A 96 -8.44 -13.25 2.54
CA VAL A 96 -8.51 -14.70 2.65
C VAL A 96 -7.08 -15.24 2.80
N PRO A 97 -6.70 -15.79 3.96
CA PRO A 97 -5.31 -16.17 4.24
C PRO A 97 -4.73 -17.16 3.22
N ASP A 98 -5.52 -18.18 2.84
CA ASP A 98 -5.06 -19.21 1.90
C ASP A 98 -4.76 -18.64 0.50
N ALA A 99 -5.53 -17.65 0.05
CA ALA A 99 -5.30 -16.98 -1.24
C ALA A 99 -4.04 -16.11 -1.23
N LEU A 100 -3.61 -15.65 -0.05
CA LEU A 100 -2.38 -14.87 0.10
C LEU A 100 -1.11 -15.72 0.01
N SER A 101 -1.17 -17.02 0.14
CA SER A 101 0.00 -17.90 0.10
C SER A 101 0.80 -17.78 -1.21
N GLY A 102 0.11 -17.67 -2.35
CA GLY A 102 0.74 -17.42 -3.65
C GLY A 102 1.39 -16.03 -3.74
N VAL A 103 0.74 -15.03 -3.17
CA VAL A 103 1.27 -13.66 -3.08
C VAL A 103 2.51 -13.64 -2.19
N GLU A 104 2.44 -14.28 -1.03
CA GLU A 104 3.57 -14.40 -0.10
C GLU A 104 4.76 -15.11 -0.75
N ALA A 105 4.53 -16.16 -1.54
CA ALA A 105 5.60 -16.83 -2.29
C ALA A 105 6.28 -15.88 -3.29
N ALA A 106 5.53 -15.00 -3.94
CA ALA A 106 6.06 -14.03 -4.90
C ALA A 106 6.87 -12.90 -4.24
N VAL A 107 6.39 -12.36 -3.09
CA VAL A 107 7.03 -11.22 -2.42
C VAL A 107 7.99 -11.62 -1.29
N GLY A 108 7.92 -12.86 -0.82
CA GLY A 108 8.76 -13.39 0.27
C GLY A 108 10.27 -13.22 0.06
N PRO A 109 10.83 -13.46 -1.15
CA PRO A 109 12.24 -13.23 -1.44
C PRO A 109 12.70 -11.79 -1.17
N ALA A 110 11.88 -10.79 -1.48
CA ALA A 110 12.20 -9.39 -1.19
C ALA A 110 12.20 -9.12 0.32
N ARG A 111 11.21 -9.64 1.04
CA ARG A 111 11.13 -9.51 2.51
C ARG A 111 12.38 -10.10 3.19
N LYS A 112 12.83 -11.27 2.73
CA LYS A 112 14.07 -11.88 3.24
C LYS A 112 15.28 -11.00 3.00
N ARG A 113 15.49 -10.52 1.77
CA ARG A 113 16.63 -9.65 1.41
C ARG A 113 16.61 -8.33 2.18
N ILE A 114 15.45 -7.70 2.33
CA ILE A 114 15.33 -6.46 3.13
C ILE A 114 15.59 -6.75 4.61
N GLY A 115 15.15 -7.90 5.14
CA GLY A 115 15.48 -8.34 6.49
C GLY A 115 16.99 -8.51 6.71
N GLU A 116 17.71 -9.06 5.73
CA GLU A 116 19.17 -9.18 5.75
C GLU A 116 19.86 -7.80 5.75
N VAL A 117 19.34 -6.83 4.99
CA VAL A 117 19.83 -5.44 5.03
C VAL A 117 19.59 -4.82 6.39
N LEU A 118 18.39 -4.96 6.96
CA LEU A 118 18.06 -4.42 8.27
C LEU A 118 18.88 -5.04 9.41
N ALA A 119 19.26 -6.30 9.29
CA ALA A 119 20.10 -6.98 10.27
C ALA A 119 21.53 -6.37 10.40
N GLY A 120 21.96 -5.57 9.44
CA GLY A 120 23.22 -4.81 9.49
C GLY A 120 23.14 -3.51 10.30
N TYR A 121 21.97 -3.12 10.80
CA TYR A 121 21.78 -1.90 11.57
C TYR A 121 21.72 -2.18 13.07
N THR A 122 22.22 -1.23 13.88
CA THR A 122 22.04 -1.27 15.34
C THR A 122 20.59 -0.97 15.73
N PRO A 123 20.15 -1.33 16.97
CA PRO A 123 18.81 -0.99 17.45
C PRO A 123 18.48 0.50 17.33
N ASP A 124 19.39 1.40 17.75
CA ASP A 124 19.17 2.85 17.66
C ASP A 124 19.03 3.34 16.22
N GLN A 125 19.74 2.74 15.28
CA GLN A 125 19.63 3.06 13.86
C GLN A 125 18.28 2.56 13.28
N LEU A 126 17.82 1.39 13.71
CA LEU A 126 16.49 0.88 13.36
C LEU A 126 15.41 1.77 13.92
N ASP A 127 15.49 2.21 15.17
CA ASP A 127 14.52 3.12 15.78
C ASP A 127 14.42 4.43 14.98
N LEU A 128 15.55 5.02 14.59
CA LEU A 128 15.56 6.21 13.73
C LEU A 128 14.92 5.95 12.34
N LEU A 129 15.23 4.81 11.74
CA LEU A 129 14.71 4.42 10.42
C LEU A 129 13.18 4.22 10.47
N PHE A 130 12.69 3.54 11.50
CA PHE A 130 11.25 3.30 11.67
C PHE A 130 10.49 4.57 12.11
N ASP A 131 11.09 5.48 12.88
CA ASP A 131 10.55 6.82 13.12
C ASP A 131 10.37 7.57 11.79
N TYR A 132 11.39 7.57 10.94
CA TYR A 132 11.27 8.17 9.60
C TYR A 132 10.12 7.58 8.80
N PHE A 133 10.00 6.26 8.69
CA PHE A 133 8.93 5.62 7.94
C PHE A 133 7.54 5.95 8.49
N SER A 134 7.39 5.99 9.82
CA SER A 134 6.12 6.30 10.47
C SER A 134 5.63 7.71 10.16
N ARG A 135 6.56 8.66 9.98
CA ARG A 135 6.28 10.07 9.65
C ARG A 135 6.19 10.33 8.15
N ALA A 136 7.01 9.64 7.34
CA ALA A 136 7.02 9.82 5.90
C ALA A 136 5.77 9.24 5.22
N ALA A 137 5.24 8.12 5.71
CA ALA A 137 4.07 7.48 5.13
C ALA A 137 2.79 8.36 5.16
N PRO A 138 2.43 9.07 6.25
CA PRO A 138 1.35 10.05 6.23
C PRO A 138 1.60 11.18 5.22
N ALA A 139 2.81 11.76 5.21
CA ALA A 139 3.16 12.86 4.31
C ALA A 139 2.99 12.47 2.82
N PHE A 140 3.39 11.25 2.44
CA PHE A 140 3.15 10.75 1.09
C PHE A 140 1.65 10.60 0.77
N ARG A 141 0.84 10.18 1.75
CA ARG A 141 -0.62 10.08 1.54
C ARG A 141 -1.25 11.46 1.33
N GLU A 142 -0.91 12.44 2.15
CA GLU A 142 -1.38 13.82 2.02
C GLU A 142 -1.00 14.41 0.66
N ALA A 143 0.26 14.30 0.25
CA ALA A 143 0.72 14.74 -1.07
C ALA A 143 -0.01 14.03 -2.22
N THR A 144 -0.36 12.76 -2.05
CA THR A 144 -1.15 12.01 -3.05
C THR A 144 -2.57 12.56 -3.17
N GLU A 145 -3.19 12.95 -2.06
CA GLU A 145 -4.53 13.57 -2.06
C GLU A 145 -4.50 14.95 -2.74
N GLU A 146 -3.49 15.76 -2.51
CA GLU A 146 -3.28 17.03 -3.19
C GLU A 146 -3.15 16.87 -4.71
N ILE A 147 -2.37 15.89 -5.18
CA ILE A 147 -2.24 15.56 -6.61
C ILE A 147 -3.59 15.16 -7.20
N ARG A 148 -4.38 14.36 -6.47
CA ARG A 148 -5.71 13.94 -6.93
C ARG A 148 -6.69 15.10 -7.02
N ALA A 149 -6.74 15.95 -6.00
CA ALA A 149 -7.58 17.13 -5.97
C ALA A 149 -7.29 18.06 -7.16
N SER A 150 -6.01 18.41 -7.38
CA SER A 150 -5.60 19.26 -8.50
C SER A 150 -5.90 18.65 -9.87
N THR A 151 -5.86 17.32 -9.99
CA THR A 151 -6.20 16.60 -11.23
C THR A 151 -7.70 16.64 -11.51
N GLN A 152 -8.54 16.56 -10.47
CA GLN A 152 -10.00 16.66 -10.61
C GLN A 152 -10.45 18.07 -11.01
N GLU A 153 -9.88 19.10 -10.42
CA GLU A 153 -10.15 20.50 -10.77
C GLU A 153 -9.85 20.78 -12.26
N ARG A 154 -8.73 20.26 -12.78
CA ARG A 154 -8.38 20.39 -14.21
C ARG A 154 -9.35 19.69 -15.16
N LYS A 155 -9.99 18.59 -14.70
CA LYS A 155 -10.99 17.85 -15.50
C LYS A 155 -12.37 18.48 -15.44
N GLY A 156 -12.74 19.11 -14.31
CA GLY A 156 -14.03 19.78 -14.14
C GLY A 156 -14.10 21.16 -14.79
N GLY A 157 -12.98 21.78 -15.12
CA GLY A 157 -12.88 23.10 -15.78
C GLY A 157 -12.84 23.06 -17.33
N ARG A 158 -13.04 21.88 -17.93
CA ARG A 158 -13.17 21.68 -19.39
C ARG A 158 -14.60 21.27 -19.73
#